data_13312286765fdc64fb5c1d19463dc4fd
#
_entry.id   13312286765fdc64fb5c1d19463dc4fd
#
_cell.length_a   1.000
_cell.length_b   1.000
_cell.length_c   1.000
_cell.angle_alpha   90.00
_cell.angle_beta   90.00
_cell.angle_gamma   90.00
#
_symmetry.space_group_name_H-M   'P 1'
#
loop_
_entity.id
_entity.type
_entity.pdbx_description
1 polymer ?
#
loop_
_entity_poly.entity_id
_entity_poly.type
_entity_poly.pdbx_seq_one_letter_code
_entity_poly.pdbx_strand_id
1 'polypeptide(L)'
;YKDIVEFAGQVPGIDYGAYYSDIRSALTDAVTNVVQNDADIDEEIQNAQFAKNFNRRKPSMDHWTNFSVGSSACHIAVSQIQKRDELDVELYISEDKELFHSLFSNKDEIEASAGLNFDWRELPERKASRIVIEKNVNFGDKNQWNAQFDWLIDVMLKMKKAFKKYL
;
A
#
# COMPACT_ATOMS: atom_id res chain seq x y z
N TYR A 1 -2.70 -21.47 -0.59
CA TYR A 1 -1.49 -22.00 0.06
C TYR A 1 -0.60 -22.71 -0.95
N LYS A 2 -1.17 -23.66 -1.73
CA LYS A 2 -0.42 -24.41 -2.74
C LYS A 2 0.21 -23.53 -3.82
N ASP A 3 -0.55 -22.58 -4.34
CA ASP A 3 -0.12 -21.73 -5.47
C ASP A 3 0.98 -20.73 -5.08
N ILE A 4 0.99 -20.28 -3.83
CA ILE A 4 2.04 -19.38 -3.31
C ILE A 4 3.32 -20.14 -3.01
N VAL A 5 3.21 -21.35 -2.48
CA VAL A 5 4.36 -22.23 -2.22
C VAL A 5 4.97 -22.74 -3.53
N GLU A 6 4.16 -23.06 -4.54
CA GLU A 6 4.64 -23.44 -5.87
C GLU A 6 5.31 -22.27 -6.59
N PHE A 7 4.84 -21.03 -6.37
CA PHE A 7 5.44 -19.83 -6.94
C PHE A 7 6.76 -19.43 -6.24
N ALA A 8 6.87 -19.61 -4.91
CA ALA A 8 8.10 -19.41 -4.16
C ALA A 8 9.25 -20.34 -4.61
N GLY A 9 8.92 -21.48 -5.21
CA GLY A 9 9.90 -22.42 -5.78
C GLY A 9 10.48 -22.01 -7.14
N GLN A 10 10.01 -20.95 -7.77
CA GLN A 10 10.44 -20.58 -9.13
C GLN A 10 11.70 -19.72 -9.18
N VAL A 11 12.11 -19.10 -8.09
CA VAL A 11 13.38 -18.36 -8.00
C VAL A 11 14.19 -18.93 -6.84
N PRO A 12 15.27 -19.68 -7.12
CA PRO A 12 16.08 -20.28 -6.06
C PRO A 12 16.64 -19.23 -5.09
N GLY A 13 16.43 -19.43 -3.81
CA GLY A 13 16.98 -18.60 -2.74
C GLY A 13 16.08 -17.44 -2.28
N ILE A 14 14.88 -17.27 -2.82
CA ILE A 14 13.93 -16.25 -2.38
C ILE A 14 12.76 -16.90 -1.64
N ASP A 15 12.61 -16.57 -0.36
CA ASP A 15 11.44 -16.93 0.43
C ASP A 15 10.38 -15.83 0.33
N TYR A 16 9.57 -15.88 -0.73
CA TYR A 16 8.48 -14.92 -0.94
C TYR A 16 7.39 -15.00 0.14
N GLY A 17 7.21 -16.15 0.76
CA GLY A 17 6.28 -16.31 1.88
C GLY A 17 6.72 -15.53 3.11
N ALA A 18 8.03 -15.57 3.42
CA ALA A 18 8.62 -14.76 4.49
C ALA A 18 8.49 -13.26 4.19
N TYR A 19 8.82 -12.82 2.98
CA TYR A 19 8.67 -11.42 2.58
C TYR A 19 7.22 -10.94 2.73
N TYR A 20 6.26 -11.76 2.34
CA TYR A 20 4.83 -11.48 2.49
C TYR A 20 4.41 -11.35 3.96
N SER A 21 4.87 -12.29 4.78
CA SER A 21 4.65 -12.25 6.23
C SER A 21 5.27 -10.99 6.84
N ASP A 22 6.46 -10.62 6.39
CA ASP A 22 7.21 -9.48 6.91
C ASP A 22 6.59 -8.14 6.48
N ILE A 23 6.13 -7.98 5.22
CA ILE A 23 5.33 -6.80 4.82
C ILE A 23 4.09 -6.66 5.70
N ARG A 24 3.35 -7.74 5.90
CA ARG A 24 2.14 -7.69 6.70
C ARG A 24 2.44 -7.45 8.17
N SER A 25 3.51 -8.04 8.68
CA SER A 25 3.99 -7.80 10.03
C SER A 25 4.40 -6.34 10.18
N ALA A 26 5.21 -5.80 9.28
CA ALA A 26 5.66 -4.42 9.32
C ALA A 26 4.46 -3.44 9.26
N LEU A 27 3.53 -3.64 8.32
CA LEU A 27 2.29 -2.85 8.24
C LEU A 27 1.38 -3.05 9.46
N THR A 28 1.45 -4.21 10.10
CA THR A 28 0.69 -4.53 11.31
C THR A 28 1.38 -3.96 12.55
N ASP A 29 2.69 -4.08 12.62
CA ASP A 29 3.52 -3.64 13.74
C ASP A 29 3.61 -2.11 13.77
N ALA A 30 3.62 -1.45 12.61
CA ALA A 30 3.46 0.00 12.51
C ALA A 30 2.13 0.49 13.14
N VAL A 31 1.13 -0.39 13.24
CA VAL A 31 -0.13 -0.13 13.96
C VAL A 31 -0.02 -0.47 15.45
N THR A 32 0.95 -1.30 15.85
CA THR A 32 0.99 -1.88 17.22
C THR A 32 2.15 -1.35 18.07
N ASN A 33 3.28 -1.04 17.45
CA ASN A 33 4.50 -0.64 18.15
C ASN A 33 4.73 0.87 18.08
N VAL A 34 4.18 1.56 19.05
CA VAL A 34 4.80 2.77 19.57
C VAL A 34 5.76 2.29 20.67
N VAL A 35 7.06 2.42 20.43
CA VAL A 35 8.14 2.22 21.40
C VAL A 35 8.70 0.79 21.51
N GLN A 36 9.80 0.53 20.78
CA GLN A 36 10.95 -0.17 21.37
C GLN A 36 12.25 0.37 20.77
N ASN A 37 12.95 1.13 21.57
CA ASN A 37 14.40 1.42 21.62
C ASN A 37 15.24 1.15 20.35
N ASP A 38 15.88 2.20 19.83
CA ASP A 38 16.88 2.31 18.77
C ASP A 38 16.38 2.57 17.34
N ALA A 39 15.11 2.83 17.14
CA ALA A 39 14.62 3.35 15.86
C ALA A 39 14.92 4.86 15.74
N ASP A 40 15.19 5.33 14.53
CA ASP A 40 15.29 6.75 14.19
C ASP A 40 13.97 7.44 14.61
N ILE A 41 14.07 8.62 15.24
CA ILE A 41 12.91 9.38 15.72
C ILE A 41 11.89 9.61 14.61
N ASP A 42 12.33 9.77 13.36
CA ASP A 42 11.47 9.96 12.21
C ASP A 42 10.67 8.69 11.87
N GLU A 43 11.27 7.52 12.03
CA GLU A 43 10.58 6.23 11.84
C GLU A 43 9.53 6.01 12.92
N GLU A 44 9.83 6.31 14.17
CA GLU A 44 8.86 6.23 15.27
C GLU A 44 7.67 7.16 15.05
N ILE A 45 7.90 8.38 14.56
CA ILE A 45 6.84 9.34 14.23
C ILE A 45 5.96 8.82 13.08
N GLN A 46 6.55 8.29 12.03
CA GLN A 46 5.82 7.71 10.90
C GLN A 46 4.98 6.51 11.32
N ASN A 47 5.55 5.60 12.11
CA ASN A 47 4.84 4.44 12.62
C ASN A 47 3.68 4.83 13.54
N ALA A 48 3.86 5.82 14.42
CA ALA A 48 2.80 6.35 15.27
C ALA A 48 1.68 7.01 14.45
N GLN A 49 2.02 7.74 13.38
CA GLN A 49 1.05 8.33 12.47
C GLN A 49 0.29 7.25 11.69
N PHE A 50 0.98 6.21 11.24
CA PHE A 50 0.34 5.08 10.56
C PHE A 50 -0.67 4.39 11.48
N ALA A 51 -0.29 4.10 12.73
CA ALA A 51 -1.17 3.48 13.72
C ALA A 51 -2.44 4.30 14.03
N LYS A 52 -2.35 5.64 13.97
CA LYS A 52 -3.53 6.53 14.14
C LYS A 52 -4.46 6.52 12.93
N ASN A 53 -3.96 6.22 11.75
CA ASN A 53 -4.69 6.33 10.48
C ASN A 53 -5.26 5.03 9.97
N PHE A 54 -4.65 3.90 10.32
CA PHE A 54 -5.00 2.60 9.78
C PHE A 54 -5.20 1.56 10.87
N ASN A 55 -6.22 0.72 10.70
CA ASN A 55 -6.49 -0.37 11.62
C ASN A 55 -5.61 -1.59 11.28
N ARG A 56 -5.19 -2.29 12.32
CA ARG A 56 -4.48 -3.56 12.19
C ARG A 56 -5.25 -4.55 11.33
N ARG A 57 -4.56 -5.21 10.42
CA ARG A 57 -5.12 -6.26 9.56
C ARG A 57 -4.61 -7.63 9.98
N LYS A 58 -5.49 -8.61 9.95
CA LYS A 58 -5.06 -10.01 10.16
C LYS A 58 -4.20 -10.44 8.98
N PRO A 59 -3.10 -11.16 9.20
CA PRO A 59 -2.34 -11.79 8.13
C PRO A 59 -3.25 -12.65 7.24
N SER A 60 -3.09 -12.58 5.94
CA SER A 60 -3.73 -13.47 4.96
C SER A 60 -2.69 -13.94 3.93
N MET A 61 -3.08 -14.86 3.08
CA MET A 61 -2.20 -15.43 2.04
C MET A 61 -2.29 -14.67 0.71
N ASP A 62 -3.11 -13.60 0.64
CA ASP A 62 -3.31 -12.85 -0.59
C ASP A 62 -2.09 -11.98 -0.92
N HIS A 63 -1.86 -11.71 -2.19
CA HIS A 63 -0.79 -10.81 -2.65
C HIS A 63 -1.15 -9.33 -2.51
N TRP A 64 -2.24 -9.02 -1.82
CA TRP A 64 -2.72 -7.67 -1.53
C TRP A 64 -3.34 -7.59 -0.13
N THR A 65 -3.39 -6.39 0.40
CA THR A 65 -4.09 -6.10 1.66
C THR A 65 -4.79 -4.74 1.57
N ASN A 66 -5.99 -4.64 2.15
CA ASN A 66 -6.84 -3.47 2.07
C ASN A 66 -6.90 -2.72 3.39
N PHE A 67 -6.93 -1.38 3.30
CA PHE A 67 -7.06 -0.49 4.44
C PHE A 67 -8.18 0.51 4.20
N SER A 68 -9.05 0.68 5.19
CA SER A 68 -10.14 1.66 5.10
C SER A 68 -9.61 3.10 5.10
N VAL A 69 -10.26 3.93 4.29
CA VAL A 69 -10.03 5.38 4.25
C VAL A 69 -11.19 6.19 4.83
N GLY A 70 -12.19 5.50 5.39
CA GLY A 70 -13.39 6.12 5.95
C GLY A 70 -14.57 6.20 4.98
N SER A 71 -14.42 5.69 3.76
CA SER A 71 -15.48 5.57 2.76
C SER A 71 -15.82 4.10 2.49
N SER A 72 -17.06 3.81 2.17
CA SER A 72 -17.49 2.48 1.70
C SER A 72 -17.27 2.28 0.19
N ALA A 73 -17.14 3.37 -0.57
CA ALA A 73 -16.97 3.34 -2.02
C ALA A 73 -15.54 2.99 -2.44
N CYS A 74 -14.55 3.23 -1.56
CA CYS A 74 -13.14 3.02 -1.87
C CYS A 74 -12.30 2.61 -0.65
N HIS A 75 -11.11 2.08 -0.93
CA HIS A 75 -10.13 1.73 0.09
C HIS A 75 -8.71 1.85 -0.48
N ILE A 76 -7.71 1.97 0.38
CA ILE A 76 -6.32 1.82 -0.04
C ILE A 76 -6.00 0.33 -0.09
N ALA A 77 -5.49 -0.13 -1.23
CA ALA A 77 -4.94 -1.46 -1.38
C ALA A 77 -3.42 -1.37 -1.57
N VAL A 78 -2.70 -2.28 -0.92
CA VAL A 78 -1.27 -2.49 -1.11
C VAL A 78 -1.08 -3.85 -1.76
N SER A 79 -0.36 -3.91 -2.87
CA SER A 79 -0.13 -5.14 -3.62
C SER A 79 1.35 -5.36 -3.88
N GLN A 80 1.73 -6.63 -3.87
CA GLN A 80 3.05 -7.10 -4.29
C GLN A 80 2.90 -7.83 -5.63
N ILE A 81 3.56 -7.32 -6.66
CA ILE A 81 3.49 -7.90 -8.00
C ILE A 81 4.82 -8.59 -8.34
N GLN A 82 4.96 -9.83 -7.91
CA GLN A 82 6.19 -10.60 -8.05
C GLN A 82 6.71 -10.68 -9.49
N LYS A 83 5.81 -10.88 -10.47
CA LYS A 83 6.18 -10.99 -11.89
C LYS A 83 6.86 -9.75 -12.46
N ARG A 84 6.69 -8.59 -11.82
CA ARG A 84 7.24 -7.31 -12.26
C ARG A 84 8.25 -6.73 -11.28
N ASP A 85 8.52 -7.41 -10.16
CA ASP A 85 9.31 -6.88 -9.04
C ASP A 85 8.82 -5.48 -8.62
N GLU A 86 7.52 -5.38 -8.31
CA GLU A 86 6.82 -4.11 -8.13
C GLU A 86 5.91 -4.12 -6.91
N LEU A 87 5.95 -3.02 -6.15
CA LEU A 87 5.00 -2.70 -5.10
C LEU A 87 4.02 -1.65 -5.61
N ASP A 88 2.72 -1.90 -5.42
CA ASP A 88 1.66 -0.95 -5.73
C ASP A 88 0.97 -0.49 -4.45
N VAL A 89 0.70 0.81 -4.38
CA VAL A 89 -0.27 1.39 -3.46
C VAL A 89 -1.34 2.08 -4.28
N GLU A 90 -2.59 1.72 -4.09
CA GLU A 90 -3.68 2.26 -4.89
C GLU A 90 -4.88 2.68 -4.04
N LEU A 91 -5.57 3.74 -4.45
CA LEU A 91 -6.95 3.97 -4.06
C LEU A 91 -7.83 3.17 -5.02
N TYR A 92 -8.40 2.08 -4.52
CA TYR A 92 -9.31 1.23 -5.27
C TYR A 92 -10.74 1.72 -5.08
N ILE A 93 -11.41 2.09 -6.17
CA ILE A 93 -12.82 2.54 -6.21
C ILE A 93 -13.63 1.41 -6.81
N SER A 94 -14.55 0.82 -6.03
CA SER A 94 -15.17 -0.47 -6.40
C SER A 94 -16.14 -0.38 -7.58
N GLU A 95 -17.16 0.48 -7.51
CA GLU A 95 -18.24 0.57 -8.50
C GLU A 95 -18.74 2.03 -8.66
N ASP A 96 -17.93 3.01 -8.30
CA ASP A 96 -18.32 4.42 -8.27
C ASP A 96 -17.48 5.24 -9.27
N LYS A 97 -17.94 5.29 -10.52
CA LYS A 97 -17.28 6.11 -11.56
C LYS A 97 -17.46 7.61 -11.33
N GLU A 98 -18.56 8.01 -10.70
CA GLU A 98 -18.80 9.43 -10.39
C GLU A 98 -17.79 9.94 -9.36
N LEU A 99 -17.50 9.12 -8.34
CA LEU A 99 -16.42 9.39 -7.40
C LEU A 99 -15.08 9.54 -8.12
N PHE A 100 -14.74 8.61 -9.04
CA PHE A 100 -13.49 8.71 -9.79
C PHE A 100 -13.42 10.02 -10.59
N HIS A 101 -14.47 10.40 -11.30
CA HIS A 101 -14.49 11.65 -12.07
C HIS A 101 -14.42 12.89 -11.19
N SER A 102 -15.08 12.87 -10.04
CA SER A 102 -14.99 13.94 -9.04
C SER A 102 -13.56 14.11 -8.53
N LEU A 103 -12.89 13.01 -8.19
CA LEU A 103 -11.49 13.01 -7.77
C LEU A 103 -10.57 13.47 -8.90
N PHE A 104 -10.79 12.99 -10.12
CA PHE A 104 -9.97 13.35 -11.29
C PHE A 104 -10.08 14.85 -11.63
N SER A 105 -11.26 15.46 -11.43
CA SER A 105 -11.45 16.90 -11.59
C SER A 105 -10.62 17.75 -10.60
N ASN A 106 -10.17 17.14 -9.51
CA ASN A 106 -9.33 17.76 -8.48
C ASN A 106 -7.90 17.20 -8.47
N LYS A 107 -7.50 16.53 -9.54
CA LYS A 107 -6.22 15.81 -9.65
C LYS A 107 -5.03 16.66 -9.23
N ASP A 108 -4.88 17.84 -9.80
CA ASP A 108 -3.71 18.69 -9.59
C ASP A 108 -3.57 19.10 -8.11
N GLU A 109 -4.70 19.40 -7.44
CA GLU A 109 -4.73 19.74 -6.03
C GLU A 109 -4.41 18.53 -5.13
N ILE A 110 -4.94 17.36 -5.48
CA ILE A 110 -4.68 16.10 -4.79
C ILE A 110 -3.19 15.74 -4.88
N GLU A 111 -2.63 15.77 -6.08
CA GLU A 111 -1.21 15.46 -6.31
C GLU A 111 -0.28 16.46 -5.63
N ALA A 112 -0.60 17.75 -5.69
CA ALA A 112 0.15 18.78 -4.96
C ALA A 112 0.11 18.57 -3.44
N SER A 113 -1.07 18.21 -2.88
CA SER A 113 -1.23 17.92 -1.45
C SER A 113 -0.50 16.67 -1.01
N ALA A 114 -0.44 15.64 -1.86
CA ALA A 114 0.29 14.42 -1.59
C ALA A 114 1.80 14.59 -1.76
N GLY A 115 2.24 15.50 -2.63
CA GLY A 115 3.61 15.56 -3.13
C GLY A 115 3.97 14.33 -3.97
N LEU A 116 2.99 13.74 -4.65
CA LEU A 116 3.10 12.51 -5.43
C LEU A 116 2.34 12.68 -6.75
N ASN A 117 2.82 12.03 -7.80
CA ASN A 117 2.11 11.90 -9.05
C ASN A 117 1.49 10.50 -9.13
N PHE A 118 0.20 10.42 -9.39
CA PHE A 118 -0.53 9.16 -9.47
C PHE A 118 -0.82 8.77 -10.92
N ASP A 119 -0.91 7.47 -11.17
CA ASP A 119 -1.48 6.93 -12.39
C ASP A 119 -3.00 6.76 -12.20
N TRP A 120 -3.77 7.55 -12.96
CA TRP A 120 -5.22 7.60 -12.88
C TRP A 120 -5.85 6.68 -13.92
N ARG A 121 -6.36 5.53 -13.46
CA ARG A 121 -6.90 4.45 -14.29
C ARG A 121 -8.42 4.36 -14.13
N GLU A 122 -9.16 4.97 -15.04
CA GLU A 122 -10.62 4.87 -15.02
C GLU A 122 -11.11 3.45 -15.26
N LEU A 123 -10.45 2.69 -16.16
CA LEU A 123 -10.82 1.33 -16.56
C LEU A 123 -12.27 1.26 -17.07
N PRO A 124 -12.61 1.89 -18.21
CA PRO A 124 -14.00 2.03 -18.67
C PRO A 124 -14.72 0.69 -18.87
N GLU A 125 -13.98 -0.37 -19.22
CA GLU A 125 -14.49 -1.72 -19.41
C GLU A 125 -14.74 -2.48 -18.08
N ARG A 126 -14.44 -1.86 -16.93
CA ARG A 126 -14.58 -2.45 -15.61
C ARG A 126 -15.43 -1.55 -14.73
N LYS A 127 -16.12 -2.13 -13.74
CA LYS A 127 -16.84 -1.36 -12.73
C LYS A 127 -15.90 -0.54 -11.85
N ALA A 128 -14.75 -1.11 -11.51
CA ALA A 128 -13.75 -0.47 -10.66
C ALA A 128 -12.94 0.59 -11.42
N SER A 129 -12.42 1.56 -10.66
CA SER A 129 -11.37 2.49 -11.07
C SER A 129 -10.22 2.45 -10.07
N ARG A 130 -9.04 2.89 -10.47
CA ARG A 130 -7.84 2.85 -9.63
C ARG A 130 -7.04 4.13 -9.76
N ILE A 131 -6.47 4.59 -8.65
CA ILE A 131 -5.49 5.69 -8.63
C ILE A 131 -4.25 5.11 -7.97
N VAL A 132 -3.19 4.91 -8.74
CA VAL A 132 -2.07 4.01 -8.41
C VAL A 132 -0.76 4.78 -8.30
N ILE A 133 0.09 4.35 -7.38
CA ILE A 133 1.52 4.65 -7.40
C ILE A 133 2.29 3.34 -7.30
N GLU A 134 3.27 3.18 -8.16
CA GLU A 134 4.05 1.95 -8.32
C GLU A 134 5.52 2.23 -7.99
N LYS A 135 6.21 1.23 -7.46
CA LYS A 135 7.64 1.26 -7.20
C LYS A 135 8.26 -0.07 -7.60
N ASN A 136 9.25 -0.01 -8.50
CA ASN A 136 10.10 -1.16 -8.76
C ASN A 136 10.97 -1.45 -7.54
N VAL A 137 11.04 -2.71 -7.16
CA VAL A 137 11.76 -3.19 -5.99
C VAL A 137 12.52 -4.47 -6.33
N ASN A 138 13.46 -4.85 -5.48
CA ASN A 138 14.08 -6.18 -5.53
C ASN A 138 13.64 -6.96 -4.30
N PHE A 139 12.68 -7.86 -4.47
CA PHE A 139 12.18 -8.70 -3.38
C PHE A 139 13.24 -9.68 -2.86
N GLY A 140 14.22 -10.03 -3.69
CA GLY A 140 15.31 -10.93 -3.31
C GLY A 140 16.36 -10.31 -2.40
N ASP A 141 16.46 -8.99 -2.35
CA ASP A 141 17.41 -8.28 -1.51
C ASP A 141 16.77 -7.88 -0.17
N LYS A 142 16.97 -8.70 0.85
CA LYS A 142 16.43 -8.47 2.20
C LYS A 142 16.95 -7.18 2.85
N ASN A 143 18.10 -6.67 2.44
CA ASN A 143 18.64 -5.42 2.98
C ASN A 143 17.80 -4.19 2.55
N GLN A 144 16.98 -4.33 1.50
CA GLN A 144 16.11 -3.27 1.01
C GLN A 144 14.69 -3.33 1.59
N TRP A 145 14.33 -4.36 2.34
CA TRP A 145 12.96 -4.54 2.81
C TRP A 145 12.50 -3.41 3.73
N ASN A 146 13.32 -2.97 4.66
CA ASN A 146 12.96 -1.84 5.53
C ASN A 146 12.64 -0.59 4.71
N ALA A 147 13.49 -0.24 3.76
CA ALA A 147 13.24 0.91 2.88
C ALA A 147 11.98 0.74 2.01
N GLN A 148 11.60 -0.49 1.67
CA GLN A 148 10.36 -0.80 0.96
C GLN A 148 9.15 -0.60 1.90
N PHE A 149 9.24 -1.01 3.16
CA PHE A 149 8.18 -0.80 4.15
C PHE A 149 7.99 0.69 4.47
N ASP A 150 9.07 1.44 4.66
CA ASP A 150 9.04 2.88 4.90
C ASP A 150 8.35 3.61 3.74
N TRP A 151 8.68 3.23 2.50
CA TRP A 151 8.03 3.79 1.33
C TRP A 151 6.52 3.48 1.30
N LEU A 152 6.11 2.25 1.61
CA LEU A 152 4.69 1.88 1.68
C LEU A 152 3.95 2.73 2.71
N ILE A 153 4.50 2.87 3.91
CA ILE A 153 3.92 3.66 5.00
C ILE A 153 3.79 5.13 4.59
N ASP A 154 4.85 5.71 4.05
CA ASP A 154 4.87 7.11 3.60
C ASP A 154 3.80 7.37 2.53
N VAL A 155 3.77 6.54 1.49
CA VAL A 155 2.81 6.68 0.39
C VAL A 155 1.37 6.51 0.88
N MET A 156 1.10 5.52 1.73
CA MET A 156 -0.24 5.29 2.27
C MET A 156 -0.73 6.48 3.11
N LEU A 157 0.14 7.05 3.96
CA LEU A 157 -0.19 8.22 4.78
C LEU A 157 -0.48 9.45 3.91
N LYS A 158 0.37 9.70 2.91
CA LYS A 158 0.21 10.81 1.96
C LYS A 158 -1.08 10.66 1.15
N MET A 159 -1.32 9.47 0.62
CA MET A 159 -2.53 9.16 -0.13
C MET A 159 -3.77 9.38 0.73
N LYS A 160 -3.86 8.78 1.92
CA LYS A 160 -5.01 8.97 2.81
C LYS A 160 -5.25 10.44 3.14
N LYS A 161 -4.19 11.19 3.45
CA LYS A 161 -4.29 12.62 3.77
C LYS A 161 -4.81 13.43 2.58
N ALA A 162 -4.28 13.20 1.38
CA ALA A 162 -4.61 13.97 0.19
C ALA A 162 -6.05 13.74 -0.27
N PHE A 163 -6.54 12.50 -0.19
CA PHE A 163 -7.91 12.17 -0.61
C PHE A 163 -8.98 12.46 0.45
N LYS A 164 -8.61 12.59 1.73
CA LYS A 164 -9.55 12.67 2.86
C LYS A 164 -10.67 13.71 2.69
N LYS A 165 -10.39 14.85 2.11
CA LYS A 165 -11.38 15.93 1.96
C LYS A 165 -12.36 15.72 0.82
N TYR A 166 -12.12 14.72 -0.03
CA TYR A 166 -12.95 14.39 -1.19
C TYR A 166 -13.74 13.09 -1.01
N LEU A 167 -13.51 12.35 0.08
CA LEU A 167 -14.17 11.11 0.45
C LEU A 167 -15.14 11.33 1.61
#